data_cc59949474c0df4457762d03831bc245
#
_entry.id   cc59949474c0df4457762d03831bc245
#
_cell.length_a   1.000
_cell.length_b   1.000
_cell.length_c   1.000
_cell.angle_alpha   90.00
_cell.angle_beta   90.00
_cell.angle_gamma   90.00
#
_symmetry.space_group_name_H-M   'P 1'
#
loop_
_entity.id
_entity.type
_entity.pdbx_description
1 polymer ?
#
loop_
_entity_poly.entity_id
_entity_poly.type
_entity_poly.pdbx_seq_one_letter_code
_entity_poly.pdbx_strand_id
1 'polypeptide(L)'
;MANAFKNVTVTGNHSADTDIDVGSAVASGATHTLIGMTISNITSGVIAVDVILENSSSRTYIVKGAPVPSGGSLITCGGDQKIVLWYHGGNGDQIVVRSNTINSTNIVLSYLEST
;
A
#
# COMPACT_ATOMS: atom_id res chain seq x y z
N MET A 1 -12.31 21.47 -9.52
CA MET A 1 -11.47 20.25 -9.48
C MET A 1 -10.09 20.62 -9.02
N ALA A 2 -9.57 19.90 -8.06
CA ALA A 2 -8.23 20.15 -7.52
C ALA A 2 -7.39 18.88 -7.63
N ASN A 3 -6.11 19.05 -8.00
CA ASN A 3 -5.15 17.97 -8.05
C ASN A 3 -4.02 18.27 -7.08
N ALA A 4 -3.58 17.28 -6.33
CA ALA A 4 -2.48 17.44 -5.39
C ALA A 4 -1.63 16.15 -5.34
N PHE A 5 -0.32 16.33 -5.36
CA PHE A 5 0.60 15.23 -5.10
C PHE A 5 0.73 15.06 -3.59
N LYS A 6 0.59 13.83 -3.12
CA LYS A 6 0.62 13.49 -1.71
C LYS A 6 1.43 12.22 -1.47
N ASN A 7 1.83 11.99 -0.23
CA ASN A 7 2.42 10.72 0.17
C ASN A 7 1.83 10.25 1.50
N VAL A 8 1.94 8.94 1.72
CA VAL A 8 1.63 8.29 2.99
C VAL A 8 2.88 7.53 3.41
N THR A 9 3.25 7.68 4.67
CA THR A 9 4.35 6.93 5.25
C THR A 9 3.83 6.10 6.42
N VAL A 10 4.25 4.82 6.48
CA VAL A 10 3.93 3.94 7.59
C VAL A 10 5.24 3.37 8.11
N THR A 11 5.56 3.64 9.37
CA THR A 11 6.77 3.10 10.00
C THR A 11 6.48 1.77 10.66
N GLY A 12 7.52 0.94 10.77
CA GLY A 12 7.41 -0.41 11.30
C GLY A 12 6.93 -0.46 12.75
N ASN A 13 5.63 -0.55 12.93
CA ASN A 13 4.99 -0.67 14.24
C ASN A 13 3.68 -1.44 14.06
N HIS A 14 3.80 -2.73 13.78
CA HIS A 14 2.67 -3.59 13.47
C HIS A 14 2.92 -5.00 13.97
N SER A 15 1.84 -5.76 14.17
CA SER A 15 1.92 -7.18 14.49
C SER A 15 2.18 -8.02 13.25
N ALA A 16 2.64 -9.25 13.44
CA ALA A 16 2.80 -10.20 12.35
C ALA A 16 1.44 -10.63 11.80
N ASP A 17 1.35 -10.82 10.50
CA ASP A 17 0.17 -11.34 9.80
C ASP A 17 -1.12 -10.53 10.08
N THR A 18 -0.97 -9.22 10.24
CA THR A 18 -2.10 -8.31 10.43
C THR A 18 -2.12 -7.27 9.32
N ASP A 19 -3.32 -6.72 9.07
CA ASP A 19 -3.48 -5.68 8.06
C ASP A 19 -2.80 -4.39 8.49
N ILE A 20 -2.02 -3.83 7.60
CA ILE A 20 -1.43 -2.51 7.74
C ILE A 20 -2.13 -1.59 6.75
N ASP A 21 -2.92 -0.65 7.24
CA ASP A 21 -3.60 0.31 6.38
C ASP A 21 -2.59 1.33 5.85
N VAL A 22 -2.49 1.44 4.53
CA VAL A 22 -1.63 2.42 3.89
C VAL A 22 -2.51 3.59 3.47
N GLY A 23 -2.65 4.53 4.38
CA GLY A 23 -3.56 5.66 4.22
C GLY A 23 -5.00 5.28 4.55
N SER A 24 -5.93 6.11 4.10
CA SER A 24 -7.37 5.92 4.30
C SER A 24 -8.02 5.47 2.99
N ALA A 25 -9.20 4.88 3.10
CA ALA A 25 -10.03 4.60 1.93
C ALA A 25 -10.35 5.90 1.19
N VAL A 26 -10.39 5.83 -0.14
CA VAL A 26 -10.65 7.01 -0.99
C VAL A 26 -12.04 7.56 -0.70
N ALA A 27 -12.13 8.87 -0.51
CA ALA A 27 -13.41 9.53 -0.25
C ALA A 27 -14.27 9.66 -1.50
N SER A 28 -15.59 9.77 -1.31
CA SER A 28 -16.51 10.05 -2.41
C SER A 28 -16.10 11.32 -3.14
N GLY A 29 -16.05 11.25 -4.46
CA GLY A 29 -15.63 12.37 -5.32
C GLY A 29 -14.13 12.48 -5.55
N ALA A 30 -13.32 11.64 -4.93
CA ALA A 30 -11.87 11.66 -5.09
C ALA A 30 -11.39 10.45 -5.89
N THR A 31 -10.25 10.61 -6.53
CA THR A 31 -9.52 9.53 -7.21
C THR A 31 -8.06 9.65 -6.86
N HIS A 32 -7.43 8.55 -6.49
CA HIS A 32 -5.99 8.50 -6.22
C HIS A 32 -5.30 7.70 -7.31
N THR A 33 -4.35 8.31 -8.00
CA THR A 33 -3.47 7.61 -8.94
C THR A 33 -2.15 7.33 -8.23
N LEU A 34 -1.84 6.06 -8.01
CA LEU A 34 -0.62 5.67 -7.31
C LEU A 34 0.58 5.84 -8.23
N ILE A 35 1.53 6.65 -7.83
CA ILE A 35 2.74 6.94 -8.60
C ILE A 35 3.82 5.93 -8.27
N GLY A 36 3.98 5.58 -7.00
CA GLY A 36 4.95 4.60 -6.58
C GLY A 36 4.72 4.18 -5.14
N MET A 37 5.05 2.93 -4.83
CA MET A 37 5.01 2.43 -3.46
C MET A 37 6.22 1.56 -3.20
N THR A 38 6.92 1.84 -2.12
CA THR A 38 8.09 1.12 -1.67
C THR A 38 7.83 0.54 -0.29
N ILE A 39 8.07 -0.75 -0.13
CA ILE A 39 7.97 -1.46 1.15
C ILE A 39 9.38 -1.94 1.48
N SER A 40 9.96 -1.38 2.53
CA SER A 40 11.33 -1.71 2.94
C SER A 40 11.33 -2.69 4.10
N ASN A 41 12.20 -3.69 4.05
CA ASN A 41 12.42 -4.62 5.14
C ASN A 41 13.45 -4.02 6.10
N ILE A 42 13.03 -3.69 7.30
CA ILE A 42 13.88 -3.07 8.33
C ILE A 42 14.38 -4.08 9.36
N THR A 43 14.25 -5.37 9.08
CA THR A 43 14.73 -6.43 9.97
C THR A 43 16.02 -7.05 9.45
N SER A 44 16.61 -7.94 10.25
CA SER A 44 17.85 -8.65 9.88
C SER A 44 17.62 -9.95 9.12
N GLY A 45 16.37 -10.31 8.84
CA GLY A 45 16.03 -11.54 8.12
C GLY A 45 15.10 -11.28 6.95
N VAL A 46 14.87 -12.31 6.15
CA VAL A 46 13.91 -12.24 5.03
C VAL A 46 12.49 -12.22 5.57
N ILE A 47 11.65 -11.38 4.99
CA ILE A 47 10.21 -11.34 5.32
C ILE A 47 9.40 -11.68 4.07
N ALA A 48 8.15 -12.10 4.27
CA ALA A 48 7.19 -12.29 3.18
C ALA A 48 6.09 -11.23 3.29
N VAL A 49 5.80 -10.55 2.19
CA VAL A 49 4.91 -9.40 2.16
C VAL A 49 3.77 -9.64 1.18
N ASP A 50 2.56 -9.29 1.59
CA ASP A 50 1.37 -9.23 0.75
C ASP A 50 0.98 -7.76 0.53
N VAL A 51 0.55 -7.43 -0.68
CA VAL A 51 -0.03 -6.13 -1.00
C VAL A 51 -1.42 -6.36 -1.57
N ILE A 52 -2.41 -5.70 -0.99
CA ILE A 52 -3.83 -5.96 -1.24
C ILE A 52 -4.52 -4.66 -1.64
N LEU A 53 -5.33 -4.73 -2.69
CA LEU A 53 -6.31 -3.69 -3.01
C LEU A 53 -7.64 -4.12 -2.36
N GLU A 54 -8.12 -3.30 -1.44
CA GLU A 54 -9.32 -3.61 -0.67
C GLU A 54 -10.43 -2.59 -0.96
N ASN A 55 -11.63 -3.09 -1.23
CA ASN A 55 -12.85 -2.27 -1.29
C ASN A 55 -13.88 -2.95 -0.40
N SER A 56 -14.16 -2.34 0.76
CA SER A 56 -15.03 -2.95 1.78
C SER A 56 -14.50 -4.32 2.19
N SER A 57 -15.23 -5.39 1.95
CA SER A 57 -14.78 -6.76 2.26
C SER A 57 -14.15 -7.48 1.07
N SER A 58 -14.11 -6.84 -0.09
CA SER A 58 -13.52 -7.41 -1.30
C SER A 58 -12.03 -7.15 -1.34
N ARG A 59 -11.24 -8.20 -1.50
CA ARG A 59 -9.77 -8.13 -1.47
C ARG A 59 -9.18 -8.69 -2.74
N THR A 60 -8.29 -7.93 -3.37
CA THR A 60 -7.55 -8.38 -4.54
C THR A 60 -6.07 -8.26 -4.24
N TYR A 61 -5.33 -9.34 -4.34
CA TYR A 61 -3.89 -9.34 -4.10
C TYR A 61 -3.16 -8.74 -5.30
N ILE A 62 -2.38 -7.71 -5.05
CA ILE A 62 -1.44 -7.18 -6.04
C ILE A 62 -0.18 -8.04 -6.00
N VAL A 63 0.25 -8.38 -4.79
CA VAL A 63 1.41 -9.25 -4.53
C VAL A 63 1.04 -10.15 -3.37
N LYS A 64 1.38 -11.43 -3.47
CA LYS A 64 1.16 -12.38 -2.38
C LYS A 64 2.43 -13.12 -2.06
N GLY A 65 2.88 -12.98 -0.80
CA GLY A 65 4.03 -13.73 -0.29
C GLY A 65 5.36 -13.38 -0.95
N ALA A 66 5.55 -12.12 -1.37
CA ALA A 66 6.81 -11.72 -1.98
C ALA A 66 7.93 -11.72 -0.94
N PRO A 67 9.05 -12.41 -1.19
CA PRO A 67 10.18 -12.36 -0.28
C PRO A 67 10.91 -11.02 -0.43
N VAL A 68 11.17 -10.36 0.70
CA VAL A 68 11.96 -9.13 0.73
C VAL A 68 13.17 -9.38 1.62
N PRO A 69 14.37 -9.36 1.07
CA PRO A 69 15.57 -9.62 1.86
C PRO A 69 15.87 -8.51 2.86
N SER A 70 16.65 -8.80 3.86
CA SER A 70 17.09 -7.80 4.84
C SER A 70 17.75 -6.63 4.13
N GLY A 71 17.33 -5.42 4.49
CA GLY A 71 17.84 -4.19 3.86
C GLY A 71 17.35 -3.96 2.44
N GLY A 72 16.48 -4.84 1.93
CA GLY A 72 15.90 -4.70 0.60
C GLY A 72 14.55 -4.03 0.60
N SER A 73 14.00 -3.81 -0.59
CA SER A 73 12.70 -3.17 -0.78
C SER A 73 11.91 -3.86 -1.88
N LEU A 74 10.59 -3.85 -1.72
CA LEU A 74 9.65 -4.27 -2.76
C LEU A 74 9.01 -3.03 -3.36
N ILE A 75 9.08 -2.90 -4.69
CA ILE A 75 8.42 -1.81 -5.42
C ILE A 75 7.22 -2.41 -6.13
N THR A 76 6.01 -2.00 -5.75
CA THR A 76 4.76 -2.60 -6.22
C THR A 76 4.07 -1.82 -7.31
N CYS A 77 4.34 -0.52 -7.44
CA CYS A 77 3.85 0.28 -8.55
C CYS A 77 4.85 1.38 -8.85
N GLY A 78 4.83 1.86 -10.09
CA GLY A 78 5.75 2.90 -10.54
C GLY A 78 6.08 2.70 -12.01
N GLY A 79 6.82 3.64 -12.59
CA GLY A 79 7.18 3.58 -14.00
C GLY A 79 5.95 3.53 -14.89
N ASP A 80 5.82 2.48 -15.68
CA ASP A 80 4.71 2.29 -16.59
C ASP A 80 3.48 1.65 -15.94
N GLN A 81 3.62 1.17 -14.72
CA GLN A 81 2.54 0.48 -13.99
C GLN A 81 1.91 1.41 -12.98
N LYS A 82 0.73 1.92 -13.28
CA LYS A 82 -0.04 2.77 -12.38
C LYS A 82 -1.24 2.01 -11.84
N ILE A 83 -1.62 2.30 -10.61
CA ILE A 83 -2.81 1.73 -9.98
C ILE A 83 -3.69 2.91 -9.60
N VAL A 84 -4.98 2.81 -9.94
CA VAL A 84 -5.96 3.85 -9.64
C VAL A 84 -6.86 3.36 -8.52
N LEU A 85 -7.00 4.16 -7.47
CA LEU A 85 -7.94 3.94 -6.38
C LEU A 85 -9.07 4.94 -6.54
N TRP A 86 -10.31 4.48 -6.47
CA TRP A 86 -11.46 5.36 -6.61
C TRP A 86 -12.60 4.92 -5.70
N TYR A 87 -13.59 5.78 -5.59
CA TYR A 87 -14.77 5.50 -4.77
C TYR A 87 -15.84 4.89 -5.67
N HIS A 88 -16.23 3.65 -5.39
CA HIS A 88 -17.23 2.93 -6.16
C HIS A 88 -17.95 1.91 -5.30
N GLY A 89 -19.17 1.56 -5.68
CA GLY A 89 -19.97 0.59 -4.94
C GLY A 89 -20.31 1.05 -3.52
N GLY A 90 -20.30 2.38 -3.27
CA GLY A 90 -20.55 2.93 -1.94
C GLY A 90 -19.34 2.93 -1.01
N ASN A 91 -18.17 2.54 -1.50
CA ASN A 91 -16.95 2.42 -0.70
C ASN A 91 -15.73 2.89 -1.49
N GLY A 92 -14.71 3.39 -0.79
CA GLY A 92 -13.45 3.76 -1.40
C GLY A 92 -12.45 2.61 -1.37
N ASP A 93 -11.63 2.54 -2.41
CA ASP A 93 -10.51 1.61 -2.45
C ASP A 93 -9.44 2.01 -1.45
N GLN A 94 -8.70 1.02 -0.94
CA GLN A 94 -7.62 1.23 0.00
C GLN A 94 -6.50 0.21 -0.25
N ILE A 95 -5.26 0.63 -0.04
CA ILE A 95 -4.12 -0.29 -0.07
C ILE A 95 -3.88 -0.82 1.34
N VAL A 96 -3.72 -2.12 1.43
CA VAL A 96 -3.41 -2.84 2.68
C VAL A 96 -2.15 -3.67 2.44
N VAL A 97 -1.26 -3.67 3.39
CA VAL A 97 -0.03 -4.46 3.37
C VAL A 97 -0.03 -5.42 4.55
N ARG A 98 0.49 -6.62 4.34
CA ARG A 98 0.70 -7.59 5.43
C ARG A 98 2.12 -8.12 5.36
N SER A 99 2.73 -8.29 6.51
CA SER A 99 4.04 -8.92 6.65
C SER A 99 3.94 -10.08 7.64
N ASN A 100 4.67 -11.15 7.37
CA ASN A 100 4.71 -12.30 8.28
C ASN A 100 5.56 -12.04 9.53
N THR A 101 6.16 -10.87 9.66
CA THR A 101 7.09 -10.55 10.75
C THR A 101 6.68 -9.25 11.42
N ILE A 102 6.69 -9.23 12.75
CA ILE A 102 6.34 -8.05 13.54
C ILE A 102 7.32 -6.90 13.29
N ASN A 103 6.81 -5.68 13.21
CA ASN A 103 7.61 -4.44 13.10
C ASN A 103 8.67 -4.50 12.01
N SER A 104 8.34 -5.06 10.85
CA SER A 104 9.31 -5.42 9.84
C SER A 104 9.38 -4.47 8.64
N THR A 105 8.38 -3.59 8.46
CA THR A 105 8.27 -2.82 7.23
C THR A 105 8.16 -1.33 7.48
N ASN A 106 8.84 -0.54 6.64
CA ASN A 106 8.53 0.87 6.42
C ASN A 106 7.94 1.00 5.03
N ILE A 107 6.85 1.75 4.91
CA ILE A 107 6.11 1.87 3.65
C ILE A 107 6.02 3.35 3.27
N VAL A 108 6.32 3.64 2.01
CA VAL A 108 6.12 4.97 1.43
C VAL A 108 5.25 4.80 0.18
N LEU A 109 4.13 5.50 0.15
CA LEU A 109 3.22 5.53 -0.99
C LEU A 109 3.10 6.97 -1.49
N SER A 110 3.37 7.18 -2.77
CA SER A 110 3.19 8.48 -3.42
C SER A 110 2.02 8.40 -4.39
N TYR A 111 1.16 9.41 -4.37
CA TYR A 111 -0.02 9.41 -5.22
C TYR A 111 -0.45 10.81 -5.62
N LEU A 112 -1.21 10.88 -6.72
CA LEU A 112 -1.90 12.10 -7.16
C LEU A 112 -3.36 11.97 -6.77
N GLU A 113 -3.85 12.93 -6.00
CA GLU A 113 -5.28 13.01 -5.66
C GLU A 113 -5.97 14.01 -6.59
N SER A 114 -7.04 13.55 -7.22
CA SER A 114 -7.92 14.39 -8.05
C SER A 114 -9.30 14.45 -7.40
N THR A 115 -9.83 15.65 -7.29
CA THR A 115 -11.17 15.85 -6.68
C THR A 115 -12.09 16.65 -7.58
#